data_af74c96495e9667cae23dc760e2c8baf
#
_entry.id   af74c96495e9667cae23dc760e2c8baf
#
_cell.length_a   1.000
_cell.length_b   1.000
_cell.length_c   1.000
_cell.angle_alpha   90.00
_cell.angle_beta   90.00
_cell.angle_gamma   90.00
#
_symmetry.space_group_name_H-M   'P 1'
#
loop_
_entity.id
_entity.type
_entity.pdbx_description
1 polymer ?
#
loop_
_entity_poly.entity_id
_entity_poly.type
_entity_poly.pdbx_seq_one_letter_code
_entity_poly.pdbx_strand_id
1 'polypeptide(L)'
;MRKIVPILFIIFVGFVTNLFAEDSQPIKRILVGEKNAKITIIAYESLTCGHCADFHKNVFPNLKKDFIEKGLVKIEFRHFPLDIAAFNASKIGQCNNDGSANVLNILFLGQKKWARGKTPEEATRYLKKFLKDEGVTLDFEKCLTDKAIEDYILNDRIEGVKKFKVNATPTIIINDKKFEKALNYKNLKKYLEKLI
;
A
#
# COMPACT_ATOMS: atom_id res chain seq x y z
N MET A 1 -65.74 -10.17 49.85
CA MET A 1 -65.18 -10.96 48.77
C MET A 1 -64.11 -10.09 48.09
N ARG A 2 -62.85 -10.32 48.40
CA ARG A 2 -61.68 -9.61 47.87
C ARG A 2 -61.19 -10.33 46.61
N LYS A 3 -61.27 -9.67 45.44
CA LYS A 3 -60.78 -10.19 44.19
C LYS A 3 -59.26 -9.98 44.12
N ILE A 4 -58.50 -11.08 44.07
CA ILE A 4 -57.05 -11.09 43.86
C ILE A 4 -56.80 -11.07 42.36
N VAL A 5 -56.15 -9.99 41.86
CA VAL A 5 -55.74 -9.83 40.47
C VAL A 5 -54.30 -10.34 40.41
N PRO A 6 -53.98 -11.33 39.57
CA PRO A 6 -52.58 -11.78 39.42
C PRO A 6 -51.82 -10.77 38.57
N ILE A 7 -50.71 -10.23 39.11
CA ILE A 7 -49.75 -9.43 38.40
C ILE A 7 -48.85 -10.36 37.57
N LEU A 8 -49.04 -10.29 36.26
CA LEU A 8 -48.21 -11.02 35.30
C LEU A 8 -46.84 -10.30 35.14
N PHE A 9 -45.79 -10.87 35.71
CA PHE A 9 -44.42 -10.36 35.58
C PHE A 9 -43.88 -10.81 34.21
N ILE A 10 -43.86 -9.92 33.21
CA ILE A 10 -43.22 -10.15 31.92
C ILE A 10 -41.74 -9.93 32.11
N ILE A 11 -40.96 -11.04 32.16
CA ILE A 11 -39.50 -10.99 32.14
C ILE A 11 -39.07 -10.67 30.71
N PHE A 12 -38.67 -9.43 30.49
CA PHE A 12 -38.03 -9.01 29.22
C PHE A 12 -36.56 -9.48 29.23
N VAL A 13 -36.33 -10.65 28.64
CA VAL A 13 -34.93 -11.15 28.39
C VAL A 13 -34.37 -10.31 27.26
N GLY A 14 -33.63 -9.27 27.61
CA GLY A 14 -32.87 -8.47 26.67
C GLY A 14 -31.78 -9.33 26.02
N PHE A 15 -31.97 -9.67 24.76
CA PHE A 15 -30.92 -10.30 23.93
C PHE A 15 -29.84 -9.25 23.64
N VAL A 16 -28.78 -9.22 24.44
CA VAL A 16 -27.62 -8.39 24.19
C VAL A 16 -26.83 -9.08 23.04
N THR A 17 -27.10 -8.68 21.81
CA THR A 17 -26.24 -9.01 20.68
C THR A 17 -24.91 -8.28 20.88
N ASN A 18 -23.90 -8.95 21.38
CA ASN A 18 -22.53 -8.49 21.26
C ASN A 18 -22.18 -8.44 19.77
N LEU A 19 -22.33 -7.26 19.17
CA LEU A 19 -21.61 -6.96 17.94
C LEU A 19 -20.11 -6.95 18.29
N PHE A 20 -19.44 -8.04 17.99
CA PHE A 20 -17.98 -8.03 17.91
C PHE A 20 -17.64 -7.10 16.75
N ALA A 21 -17.36 -5.84 17.04
CA ALA A 21 -16.61 -5.00 16.12
C ALA A 21 -15.26 -5.70 15.97
N GLU A 22 -15.01 -6.26 14.78
CA GLU A 22 -13.70 -6.77 14.42
C GLU A 22 -12.75 -5.58 14.55
N ASP A 23 -11.87 -5.62 15.56
CA ASP A 23 -10.88 -4.58 15.84
C ASP A 23 -9.79 -4.66 14.75
N SER A 24 -10.15 -4.19 13.56
CA SER A 24 -9.24 -4.13 12.43
C SER A 24 -8.22 -3.02 12.71
N GLN A 25 -7.00 -3.42 13.02
CA GLN A 25 -5.87 -2.49 13.16
C GLN A 25 -5.77 -1.60 11.92
N PRO A 26 -5.55 -0.29 12.09
CA PRO A 26 -5.46 0.63 10.96
C PRO A 26 -4.33 0.20 10.01
N ILE A 27 -4.61 0.30 8.71
CA ILE A 27 -3.61 -0.02 7.69
C ILE A 27 -2.46 0.98 7.77
N LYS A 28 -1.25 0.47 8.00
CA LYS A 28 -0.05 1.27 8.13
C LYS A 28 0.46 1.70 6.76
N ARG A 29 0.86 2.95 6.65
CA ARG A 29 1.53 3.48 5.47
C ARG A 29 2.88 2.78 5.26
N ILE A 30 3.19 2.36 4.02
CA ILE A 30 4.52 1.87 3.68
C ILE A 30 5.46 3.07 3.63
N LEU A 31 6.39 3.14 4.58
CA LEU A 31 7.31 4.27 4.77
C LEU A 31 8.74 3.76 4.93
N VAL A 32 9.69 4.44 4.28
CA VAL A 32 11.12 4.23 4.48
C VAL A 32 11.78 5.55 4.85
N GLY A 33 12.55 5.55 5.94
CA GLY A 33 13.22 6.72 6.50
C GLY A 33 12.64 7.17 7.83
N GLU A 34 13.25 8.19 8.40
CA GLU A 34 12.87 8.76 9.69
C GLU A 34 11.52 9.50 9.59
N LYS A 35 10.59 9.24 10.53
CA LYS A 35 9.25 9.86 10.53
C LYS A 35 9.31 11.39 10.55
N ASN A 36 10.32 11.97 11.19
CA ASN A 36 10.53 13.41 11.34
C ASN A 36 11.46 14.00 10.26
N ALA A 37 11.86 13.25 9.23
CA ALA A 37 12.63 13.79 8.12
C ALA A 37 11.93 15.00 7.49
N LYS A 38 12.69 16.08 7.25
CA LYS A 38 12.15 17.36 6.74
C LYS A 38 11.58 17.27 5.32
N ILE A 39 12.13 16.38 4.50
CA ILE A 39 11.68 16.18 3.13
C ILE A 39 10.85 14.91 3.06
N THR A 40 9.63 15.04 2.59
CA THR A 40 8.73 13.91 2.34
C THR A 40 8.61 13.68 0.83
N ILE A 41 8.90 12.47 0.38
CA ILE A 41 8.58 12.00 -0.96
C ILE A 41 7.36 11.09 -0.87
N ILE A 42 6.37 11.28 -1.74
CA ILE A 42 5.28 10.33 -1.96
C ILE A 42 5.46 9.77 -3.39
N ALA A 43 5.55 8.46 -3.50
CA ALA A 43 5.64 7.76 -4.78
C ALA A 43 4.33 7.03 -5.05
N TYR A 44 3.55 7.49 -6.04
CA TYR A 44 2.38 6.78 -6.54
C TYR A 44 2.81 5.79 -7.60
N GLU A 45 2.60 4.50 -7.34
CA GLU A 45 3.18 3.42 -8.14
C GLU A 45 2.18 2.31 -8.46
N SER A 46 2.40 1.65 -9.59
CA SER A 46 1.68 0.43 -9.98
C SER A 46 2.66 -0.74 -10.10
N LEU A 47 2.30 -1.87 -9.52
CA LEU A 47 3.16 -3.04 -9.48
C LEU A 47 3.32 -3.74 -10.84
N THR A 48 2.50 -3.40 -11.84
CA THR A 48 2.68 -3.84 -13.24
C THR A 48 3.39 -2.82 -14.11
N CYS A 49 3.68 -1.61 -13.59
CA CYS A 49 4.35 -0.57 -14.35
C CYS A 49 5.87 -0.80 -14.43
N GLY A 50 6.42 -0.96 -15.64
CA GLY A 50 7.85 -1.15 -15.86
C GLY A 50 8.71 0.02 -15.38
N HIS A 51 8.25 1.27 -15.55
CA HIS A 51 8.97 2.45 -15.06
C HIS A 51 9.01 2.53 -13.52
N CYS A 52 8.02 1.96 -12.83
CA CYS A 52 8.06 1.82 -11.37
C CYS A 52 9.13 0.80 -10.96
N ALA A 53 9.19 -0.34 -11.65
CA ALA A 53 10.26 -1.33 -11.42
C ALA A 53 11.66 -0.73 -11.69
N ASP A 54 11.81 0.08 -12.75
CA ASP A 54 13.05 0.79 -13.04
C ASP A 54 13.41 1.81 -11.93
N PHE A 55 12.43 2.49 -11.36
CA PHE A 55 12.66 3.38 -10.21
C PHE A 55 13.22 2.59 -9.01
N HIS A 56 12.61 1.46 -8.66
CA HIS A 56 13.08 0.62 -7.55
C HIS A 56 14.45 0.00 -7.81
N LYS A 57 14.78 -0.30 -9.05
CA LYS A 57 16.07 -0.88 -9.43
C LYS A 57 17.20 0.15 -9.51
N ASN A 58 16.94 1.32 -10.12
CA ASN A 58 17.98 2.22 -10.58
C ASN A 58 18.04 3.57 -9.82
N VAL A 59 16.94 3.98 -9.16
CA VAL A 59 16.83 5.28 -8.49
C VAL A 59 16.76 5.14 -6.98
N PHE A 60 15.84 4.31 -6.50
CA PHE A 60 15.57 4.17 -5.07
C PHE A 60 16.78 3.71 -4.24
N PRO A 61 17.66 2.77 -4.67
CA PRO A 61 18.84 2.40 -3.89
C PRO A 61 19.79 3.56 -3.62
N ASN A 62 20.01 4.43 -4.61
CA ASN A 62 20.85 5.61 -4.45
C ASN A 62 20.18 6.68 -3.59
N LEU A 63 18.87 6.88 -3.77
CA LEU A 63 18.07 7.77 -2.93
C LEU A 63 18.12 7.31 -1.46
N LYS A 64 17.99 6.00 -1.22
CA LYS A 64 18.06 5.42 0.11
C LYS A 64 19.42 5.71 0.76
N LYS A 65 20.51 5.38 0.09
CA LYS A 65 21.88 5.56 0.58
C LYS A 65 22.24 7.03 0.85
N ASP A 66 21.91 7.91 -0.09
CA ASP A 66 22.43 9.29 -0.06
C ASP A 66 21.57 10.24 0.77
N PHE A 67 20.27 9.93 0.98
CA PHE A 67 19.34 10.85 1.64
C PHE A 67 18.53 10.21 2.77
N ILE A 68 17.98 9.00 2.56
CA ILE A 68 17.06 8.39 3.52
C ILE A 68 17.84 7.89 4.76
N GLU A 69 18.93 7.14 4.55
CA GLU A 69 19.78 6.63 5.63
C GLU A 69 20.49 7.73 6.40
N LYS A 70 20.55 8.94 5.84
CA LYS A 70 21.05 10.13 6.53
C LYS A 70 19.95 10.92 7.28
N GLY A 71 18.72 10.42 7.29
CA GLY A 71 17.60 11.09 7.97
C GLY A 71 17.10 12.37 7.29
N LEU A 72 17.58 12.69 6.08
CA LEU A 72 17.23 13.91 5.35
C LEU A 72 15.87 13.81 4.65
N VAL A 73 15.53 12.62 4.16
CA VAL A 73 14.35 12.31 3.35
C VAL A 73 13.65 11.10 3.93
N LYS A 74 12.32 11.10 3.88
CA LYS A 74 11.47 9.92 4.00
C LYS A 74 10.69 9.73 2.72
N ILE A 75 10.38 8.48 2.38
CA ILE A 75 9.53 8.14 1.23
C ILE A 75 8.35 7.29 1.66
N GLU A 76 7.17 7.71 1.25
CA GLU A 76 5.93 6.95 1.36
C GLU A 76 5.61 6.34 0.01
N PHE A 77 5.40 5.03 -0.03
CA PHE A 77 4.90 4.33 -1.20
C PHE A 77 3.38 4.27 -1.14
N ARG A 78 2.73 4.72 -2.20
CA ARG A 78 1.27 4.73 -2.33
C ARG A 78 0.84 3.96 -3.56
N HIS A 79 -0.22 3.19 -3.39
CA HIS A 79 -0.72 2.33 -4.43
C HIS A 79 -1.52 3.12 -5.48
N PHE A 80 -1.17 2.90 -6.74
CA PHE A 80 -1.90 3.44 -7.89
C PHE A 80 -2.04 2.35 -8.96
N PRO A 81 -2.80 1.28 -8.69
CA PRO A 81 -2.91 0.16 -9.61
C PRO A 81 -3.53 0.61 -10.96
N LEU A 82 -2.88 0.20 -12.06
CA LEU A 82 -3.31 0.51 -13.42
C LEU A 82 -4.22 -0.59 -14.00
N ASP A 83 -4.16 -1.80 -13.42
CA ASP A 83 -4.92 -2.97 -13.83
C ASP A 83 -5.22 -3.88 -12.64
N ILE A 84 -6.00 -4.95 -12.88
CA ILE A 84 -6.42 -5.90 -11.85
C ILE A 84 -5.22 -6.69 -11.28
N ALA A 85 -4.23 -7.03 -12.12
CA ALA A 85 -3.04 -7.75 -11.66
C ALA A 85 -2.22 -6.87 -10.70
N ALA A 86 -2.05 -5.57 -11.03
CA ALA A 86 -1.44 -4.59 -10.13
C ALA A 86 -2.24 -4.42 -8.83
N PHE A 87 -3.57 -4.42 -8.91
CA PHE A 87 -4.44 -4.29 -7.75
C PHE A 87 -4.28 -5.48 -6.80
N ASN A 88 -4.31 -6.71 -7.32
CA ASN A 88 -4.07 -7.92 -6.53
C ASN A 88 -2.66 -7.91 -5.92
N ALA A 89 -1.64 -7.55 -6.70
CA ALA A 89 -0.28 -7.42 -6.20
C ALA A 89 -0.14 -6.34 -5.12
N SER A 90 -0.88 -5.23 -5.23
CA SER A 90 -0.92 -4.18 -4.21
C SER A 90 -1.51 -4.69 -2.89
N LYS A 91 -2.58 -5.50 -2.94
CA LYS A 91 -3.15 -6.14 -1.75
C LYS A 91 -2.11 -7.02 -1.06
N ILE A 92 -1.40 -7.82 -1.81
CA ILE A 92 -0.31 -8.66 -1.30
C ILE A 92 0.83 -7.82 -0.71
N GLY A 93 1.26 -6.77 -1.41
CA GLY A 93 2.32 -5.87 -0.94
C GLY A 93 2.01 -5.14 0.37
N GLN A 94 0.71 -4.91 0.64
CA GLN A 94 0.22 -4.23 1.83
C GLN A 94 -0.10 -5.18 2.99
N CYS A 95 -0.24 -6.47 2.71
CA CYS A 95 -0.89 -7.44 3.60
C CYS A 95 -0.20 -7.65 4.96
N ASN A 96 1.12 -7.56 5.05
CA ASN A 96 1.83 -7.70 6.33
C ASN A 96 1.47 -6.59 7.33
N ASN A 97 0.98 -5.47 6.83
CA ASN A 97 0.61 -4.29 7.62
C ASN A 97 1.67 -3.85 8.64
N ASP A 98 2.96 -4.11 8.35
CA ASP A 98 4.09 -3.74 9.19
C ASP A 98 4.63 -2.33 8.88
N GLY A 99 4.20 -1.74 7.76
CA GLY A 99 4.66 -0.45 7.25
C GLY A 99 6.00 -0.52 6.53
N SER A 100 6.59 -1.72 6.37
CA SER A 100 7.84 -1.90 5.66
C SER A 100 7.65 -2.00 4.14
N ALA A 101 8.70 -1.66 3.38
CA ALA A 101 8.71 -1.78 1.92
C ALA A 101 9.29 -3.12 1.43
N ASN A 102 9.48 -4.11 2.31
CA ASN A 102 10.20 -5.33 1.95
C ASN A 102 9.49 -6.12 0.85
N VAL A 103 8.21 -6.45 1.05
CA VAL A 103 7.42 -7.19 0.05
C VAL A 103 7.26 -6.38 -1.22
N LEU A 104 7.03 -5.05 -1.10
CA LEU A 104 6.91 -4.15 -2.23
C LEU A 104 8.17 -4.16 -3.11
N ASN A 105 9.37 -4.09 -2.50
CA ASN A 105 10.63 -4.15 -3.22
C ASN A 105 10.84 -5.50 -3.91
N ILE A 106 10.53 -6.61 -3.25
CA ILE A 106 10.60 -7.96 -3.85
C ILE A 106 9.72 -8.01 -5.10
N LEU A 107 8.49 -7.49 -5.01
CA LEU A 107 7.53 -7.47 -6.11
C LEU A 107 8.04 -6.63 -7.30
N PHE A 108 8.59 -5.43 -7.08
CA PHE A 108 9.13 -4.61 -8.16
C PHE A 108 10.38 -5.21 -8.79
N LEU A 109 11.32 -5.69 -8.00
CA LEU A 109 12.56 -6.28 -8.51
C LEU A 109 12.30 -7.58 -9.28
N GLY A 110 11.29 -8.34 -8.86
CA GLY A 110 10.86 -9.58 -9.52
C GLY A 110 9.76 -9.39 -10.56
N GLN A 111 9.34 -8.17 -10.88
CA GLN A 111 8.15 -7.88 -11.70
C GLN A 111 8.06 -8.73 -12.97
N LYS A 112 9.13 -8.86 -13.73
CA LYS A 112 9.16 -9.65 -14.98
C LYS A 112 8.91 -11.14 -14.76
N LYS A 113 9.11 -11.66 -13.55
CA LYS A 113 8.88 -13.08 -13.22
C LYS A 113 7.41 -13.37 -12.97
N TRP A 114 6.65 -12.42 -12.40
CA TRP A 114 5.27 -12.63 -11.98
C TRP A 114 4.25 -11.80 -12.77
N ALA A 115 4.56 -10.56 -13.18
CA ALA A 115 3.64 -9.68 -13.91
C ALA A 115 3.55 -10.13 -15.38
N ARG A 116 3.06 -11.33 -15.59
CA ARG A 116 2.92 -11.99 -16.89
C ARG A 116 1.67 -12.87 -16.90
N GLY A 117 1.27 -13.32 -18.07
CA GLY A 117 0.04 -14.07 -18.27
C GLY A 117 -0.93 -13.28 -19.15
N LYS A 118 -1.97 -13.94 -19.61
CA LYS A 118 -2.99 -13.34 -20.49
C LYS A 118 -4.20 -12.84 -19.70
N THR A 119 -4.35 -13.30 -18.46
CA THR A 119 -5.47 -12.92 -17.58
C THR A 119 -4.96 -12.51 -16.20
N PRO A 120 -5.75 -11.74 -15.43
CA PRO A 120 -5.43 -11.40 -14.06
C PRO A 120 -5.22 -12.62 -13.16
N GLU A 121 -5.97 -13.70 -13.39
CA GLU A 121 -5.88 -14.95 -12.64
C GLU A 121 -4.55 -15.65 -12.90
N GLU A 122 -4.09 -15.64 -14.14
CA GLU A 122 -2.76 -16.17 -14.49
C GLU A 122 -1.65 -15.35 -13.82
N ALA A 123 -1.73 -14.03 -13.89
CA ALA A 123 -0.76 -13.15 -13.22
C ALA A 123 -0.76 -13.38 -11.72
N THR A 124 -1.92 -13.53 -11.08
CA THR A 124 -2.07 -13.83 -9.65
C THR A 124 -1.45 -15.19 -9.30
N ARG A 125 -1.60 -16.20 -10.15
CA ARG A 125 -0.96 -17.51 -9.96
C ARG A 125 0.56 -17.42 -10.05
N TYR A 126 1.10 -16.65 -11.01
CA TYR A 126 2.54 -16.40 -11.12
C TYR A 126 3.06 -15.61 -9.92
N LEU A 127 2.29 -14.62 -9.45
CA LEU A 127 2.61 -13.84 -8.24
C LEU A 127 2.72 -14.75 -7.01
N LYS A 128 1.74 -15.63 -6.77
CA LYS A 128 1.75 -16.59 -5.66
C LYS A 128 2.96 -17.51 -5.71
N LYS A 129 3.25 -18.06 -6.90
CA LYS A 129 4.45 -18.91 -7.10
C LYS A 129 5.73 -18.13 -6.84
N PHE A 130 5.85 -16.94 -7.41
CA PHE A 130 7.03 -16.09 -7.26
C PHE A 130 7.33 -15.77 -5.79
N LEU A 131 6.33 -15.34 -5.02
CA LEU A 131 6.52 -15.02 -3.61
C LEU A 131 6.92 -16.23 -2.77
N LYS A 132 6.36 -17.40 -3.09
CA LYS A 132 6.79 -18.66 -2.46
C LYS A 132 8.26 -18.96 -2.77
N ASP A 133 8.69 -18.79 -4.02
CA ASP A 133 10.06 -19.02 -4.45
C ASP A 133 11.06 -18.02 -3.79
N GLU A 134 10.61 -16.79 -3.49
CA GLU A 134 11.37 -15.77 -2.76
C GLU A 134 11.27 -15.92 -1.22
N GLY A 135 10.62 -16.96 -0.72
CA GLY A 135 10.51 -17.25 0.73
C GLY A 135 9.56 -16.33 1.49
N VAL A 136 8.68 -15.61 0.80
CA VAL A 136 7.67 -14.75 1.45
C VAL A 136 6.51 -15.61 1.94
N THR A 137 6.29 -15.59 3.26
CA THR A 137 5.19 -16.31 3.89
C THR A 137 4.04 -15.37 4.18
N LEU A 138 2.89 -15.60 3.53
CA LEU A 138 1.66 -14.83 3.67
C LEU A 138 0.46 -15.77 3.56
N ASP A 139 -0.63 -15.45 4.23
CA ASP A 139 -1.94 -16.01 3.90
C ASP A 139 -2.46 -15.29 2.64
N PHE A 140 -2.07 -15.84 1.48
CA PHE A 140 -2.29 -15.23 0.18
C PHE A 140 -3.77 -14.99 -0.13
N GLU A 141 -4.62 -15.94 0.22
CA GLU A 141 -6.07 -15.84 -0.06
C GLU A 141 -6.73 -14.80 0.87
N LYS A 142 -6.34 -14.77 2.15
CA LYS A 142 -6.78 -13.74 3.09
C LYS A 142 -6.36 -12.35 2.60
N CYS A 143 -5.13 -12.18 2.16
CA CYS A 143 -4.65 -10.89 1.62
C CYS A 143 -5.48 -10.42 0.42
N LEU A 144 -5.84 -11.33 -0.49
CA LEU A 144 -6.63 -10.99 -1.68
C LEU A 144 -8.08 -10.63 -1.37
N THR A 145 -8.64 -11.15 -0.29
CA THR A 145 -10.04 -10.94 0.11
C THR A 145 -10.24 -9.90 1.20
N ASP A 146 -9.15 -9.36 1.76
CA ASP A 146 -9.19 -8.35 2.81
C ASP A 146 -9.77 -7.02 2.29
N LYS A 147 -10.97 -6.70 2.77
CA LYS A 147 -11.71 -5.52 2.34
C LYS A 147 -11.08 -4.21 2.83
N ALA A 148 -10.47 -4.22 4.02
CA ALA A 148 -9.81 -3.04 4.56
C ALA A 148 -8.58 -2.66 3.73
N ILE A 149 -7.79 -3.64 3.30
CA ILE A 149 -6.66 -3.44 2.39
C ILE A 149 -7.15 -2.97 1.02
N GLU A 150 -8.22 -3.56 0.50
CA GLU A 150 -8.83 -3.16 -0.77
C GLU A 150 -9.23 -1.69 -0.75
N ASP A 151 -10.00 -1.28 0.24
CA ASP A 151 -10.46 0.11 0.39
C ASP A 151 -9.28 1.08 0.59
N TYR A 152 -8.26 0.68 1.33
CA TYR A 152 -7.03 1.45 1.50
C TYR A 152 -6.33 1.73 0.17
N ILE A 153 -6.14 0.71 -0.68
CA ILE A 153 -5.50 0.85 -1.99
C ILE A 153 -6.31 1.74 -2.92
N LEU A 154 -7.64 1.57 -2.93
CA LEU A 154 -8.54 2.40 -3.73
C LEU A 154 -8.52 3.87 -3.26
N ASN A 155 -8.47 4.10 -1.94
CA ASN A 155 -8.35 5.44 -1.37
C ASN A 155 -7.02 6.11 -1.75
N ASP A 156 -5.89 5.38 -1.74
CA ASP A 156 -4.61 5.91 -2.22
C ASP A 156 -4.71 6.40 -3.67
N ARG A 157 -5.33 5.60 -4.55
CA ARG A 157 -5.53 5.97 -5.94
C ARG A 157 -6.45 7.18 -6.09
N ILE A 158 -7.56 7.22 -5.36
CA ILE A 158 -8.51 8.32 -5.37
C ILE A 158 -7.85 9.62 -4.87
N GLU A 159 -7.10 9.56 -3.77
CA GLU A 159 -6.35 10.71 -3.25
C GLU A 159 -5.34 11.22 -4.26
N GLY A 160 -4.56 10.33 -4.88
CA GLY A 160 -3.59 10.69 -5.90
C GLY A 160 -4.22 11.46 -7.06
N VAL A 161 -5.36 10.98 -7.57
CA VAL A 161 -6.10 11.68 -8.64
C VAL A 161 -6.64 13.02 -8.17
N LYS A 162 -7.30 13.07 -7.02
CA LYS A 162 -7.98 14.29 -6.54
C LYS A 162 -6.99 15.37 -6.12
N LYS A 163 -6.01 15.02 -5.28
CA LYS A 163 -5.09 15.98 -4.67
C LYS A 163 -3.95 16.39 -5.61
N PHE A 164 -3.34 15.41 -6.27
CA PHE A 164 -2.09 15.61 -7.03
C PHE A 164 -2.24 15.44 -8.54
N LYS A 165 -3.46 15.20 -9.03
CA LYS A 165 -3.73 14.97 -10.46
C LYS A 165 -2.86 13.87 -11.06
N VAL A 166 -2.64 12.80 -10.29
CA VAL A 166 -1.91 11.61 -10.75
C VAL A 166 -2.70 10.96 -11.88
N ASN A 167 -2.05 10.78 -13.02
CA ASN A 167 -2.62 10.14 -14.21
C ASN A 167 -1.67 9.12 -14.87
N ALA A 168 -0.46 9.00 -14.33
CA ALA A 168 0.56 8.05 -14.78
C ALA A 168 1.42 7.59 -13.60
N THR A 169 2.14 6.47 -13.76
CA THR A 169 3.05 5.92 -12.74
C THR A 169 4.45 5.69 -13.31
N PRO A 170 5.50 5.88 -12.54
CA PRO A 170 5.46 6.46 -11.20
C PRO A 170 5.22 7.98 -11.24
N THR A 171 4.45 8.50 -10.28
CA THR A 171 4.35 9.94 -10.03
C THR A 171 4.97 10.24 -8.66
N ILE A 172 5.92 11.14 -8.63
CA ILE A 172 6.67 11.54 -7.43
C ILE A 172 6.19 12.91 -6.96
N ILE A 173 5.79 13.00 -5.69
CA ILE A 173 5.42 14.23 -5.02
C ILE A 173 6.49 14.52 -3.96
N ILE A 174 7.03 15.73 -3.92
CA ILE A 174 8.07 16.14 -2.95
C ILE A 174 7.55 17.37 -2.21
N ASN A 175 7.34 17.26 -0.90
CA ASN A 175 6.77 18.32 -0.07
C ASN A 175 5.54 18.95 -0.73
N ASP A 176 4.54 18.10 -1.06
CA ASP A 176 3.26 18.43 -1.72
C ASP A 176 3.36 19.00 -3.14
N LYS A 177 4.54 19.02 -3.75
CA LYS A 177 4.74 19.47 -5.14
C LYS A 177 5.10 18.30 -6.04
N LYS A 178 4.44 18.22 -7.20
CA LYS A 178 4.72 17.19 -8.20
C LYS A 178 6.11 17.43 -8.82
N PHE A 179 6.90 16.36 -8.89
CA PHE A 179 8.21 16.39 -9.54
C PHE A 179 8.05 16.23 -11.07
N GLU A 180 8.25 17.31 -11.81
CA GLU A 180 7.94 17.38 -13.24
C GLU A 180 9.13 17.02 -14.17
N LYS A 181 10.30 16.75 -13.61
CA LYS A 181 11.47 16.39 -14.43
C LYS A 181 11.49 14.89 -14.72
N ALA A 182 12.25 14.50 -15.75
CA ALA A 182 12.52 13.09 -16.03
C ALA A 182 13.02 12.39 -14.77
N LEU A 183 12.33 11.30 -14.38
CA LEU A 183 12.60 10.57 -13.15
C LEU A 183 13.85 9.71 -13.31
N ASN A 184 14.98 10.26 -12.94
CA ASN A 184 16.24 9.57 -12.78
C ASN A 184 16.96 10.11 -11.55
N TYR A 185 17.95 9.36 -11.05
CA TYR A 185 18.64 9.72 -9.82
C TYR A 185 19.33 11.10 -9.90
N LYS A 186 19.96 11.45 -11.02
CA LYS A 186 20.65 12.74 -11.20
C LYS A 186 19.70 13.93 -11.01
N ASN A 187 18.54 13.88 -11.65
CA ASN A 187 17.56 14.95 -11.56
C ASN A 187 16.92 15.03 -10.16
N LEU A 188 16.62 13.87 -9.57
CA LEU A 188 16.05 13.80 -8.22
C LEU A 188 17.04 14.32 -7.18
N LYS A 189 18.30 13.88 -7.23
CA LYS A 189 19.39 14.35 -6.38
C LYS A 189 19.52 15.87 -6.44
N LYS A 190 19.68 16.44 -7.66
CA LYS A 190 19.79 17.89 -7.85
C LYS A 190 18.59 18.67 -7.31
N TYR A 191 17.40 18.08 -7.31
CA TYR A 191 16.21 18.71 -6.75
C TYR A 191 16.22 18.67 -5.22
N LEU A 192 16.54 17.53 -4.62
CA LEU A 192 16.60 17.34 -3.17
C LEU A 192 17.68 18.21 -2.52
N GLU A 193 18.88 18.31 -3.14
CA GLU A 193 19.98 19.14 -2.66
C GLU A 193 19.65 20.64 -2.57
N LYS A 194 18.59 21.11 -3.25
CA LYS A 194 18.09 22.48 -3.13
C LYS A 194 17.11 22.68 -1.96
N LEU A 195 16.63 21.60 -1.38
CA LEU A 195 15.65 21.62 -0.28
C LEU A 195 16.28 21.39 1.09
N ILE A 196 17.55 20.95 1.11
CA ILE A 196 18.35 20.74 2.31
C ILE A 196 19.03 22.03 2.71
#